data_bdc3f5aec0825861544afeb5041e3e2a
#
_entry.id   bdc3f5aec0825861544afeb5041e3e2a
#
_cell.length_a   1.000
_cell.length_b   1.000
_cell.length_c   1.000
_cell.angle_alpha   90.00
_cell.angle_beta   90.00
_cell.angle_gamma   90.00
#
_symmetry.space_group_name_H-M   'P 1'
#
loop_
_entity.id
_entity.type
_entity.pdbx_description
1 polymer ?
#
loop_
_entity_poly.entity_id
_entity_poly.type
_entity_poly.pdbx_seq_one_letter_code
_entity_poly.pdbx_strand_id
1 'polypeptide(L)'
;MKPYCSGSLDDSKLLEAANEGELSLKQITPVFCAKPLAPLAALERTDTLDVLRVAKEAIATNREECDVLIIEGIGGAAVPLAPSYSVADLIAEIADHQIIVGKNRLGIINEIMLTDYFLSGVGKPGSTVVLMGEASSGLSANSNSSMLKEVLKHSHLAEIPFLGGEVSNIVGIEAHRIKITKTLVQISNWVKFISAERRSGNKLQKKAKTTDQQS
;
A
#
# COMPACT_ATOMS: atom_id res chain seq x y z
N MET A 1 -9.01 -0.19 2.91
CA MET A 1 -9.27 -1.57 3.40
C MET A 1 -7.98 -2.31 3.69
N LYS A 2 -8.04 -3.42 4.44
CA LYS A 2 -6.94 -4.34 4.75
C LYS A 2 -7.40 -5.76 4.41
N PRO A 3 -7.24 -6.21 3.16
CA PRO A 3 -7.85 -7.46 2.67
C PRO A 3 -7.46 -8.70 3.46
N TYR A 4 -6.24 -8.70 4.01
CA TYR A 4 -5.72 -9.74 4.88
C TYR A 4 -5.29 -9.14 6.22
N CYS A 5 -5.70 -9.77 7.33
CA CYS A 5 -5.23 -9.43 8.67
C CYS A 5 -4.90 -10.72 9.43
N SER A 6 -3.85 -10.72 10.26
CA SER A 6 -3.45 -11.87 11.06
C SER A 6 -3.17 -11.51 12.51
N GLY A 7 -3.48 -12.41 13.45
CA GLY A 7 -3.27 -12.28 14.88
C GLY A 7 -4.30 -11.38 15.56
N SER A 8 -4.31 -10.08 15.27
CA SER A 8 -5.26 -9.10 15.82
C SER A 8 -6.05 -8.40 14.72
N LEU A 9 -7.25 -7.92 15.04
CA LEU A 9 -8.08 -7.07 14.19
C LEU A 9 -7.94 -5.58 14.53
N ASP A 10 -6.95 -5.17 15.30
CA ASP A 10 -6.84 -3.79 15.79
C ASP A 10 -6.65 -2.79 14.64
N ASP A 11 -5.80 -3.12 13.65
CA ASP A 11 -5.66 -2.31 12.42
C ASP A 11 -6.98 -2.18 11.67
N SER A 12 -7.71 -3.30 11.54
CA SER A 12 -8.98 -3.32 10.83
C SER A 12 -10.07 -2.52 11.52
N LYS A 13 -10.12 -2.55 12.87
CA LYS A 13 -11.03 -1.72 13.68
C LYS A 13 -10.67 -0.24 13.59
N LEU A 14 -9.36 0.08 13.53
CA LEU A 14 -8.92 1.45 13.32
C LEU A 14 -9.35 1.98 11.95
N LEU A 15 -9.24 1.15 10.91
CA LEU A 15 -9.71 1.50 9.57
C LEU A 15 -11.24 1.64 9.52
N GLU A 16 -12.00 0.81 10.23
CA GLU A 16 -13.46 0.93 10.36
C GLU A 16 -13.85 2.26 11.02
N ALA A 17 -13.18 2.61 12.13
CA ALA A 17 -13.39 3.88 12.80
C ALA A 17 -13.01 5.10 11.93
N ALA A 18 -11.90 5.01 11.19
CA ALA A 18 -11.46 6.07 10.27
C ALA A 18 -12.39 6.24 9.05
N ASN A 19 -13.16 5.21 8.73
CA ASN A 19 -14.13 5.20 7.63
C ASN A 19 -15.56 5.58 8.11
N GLU A 20 -15.68 6.05 9.36
CA GLU A 20 -16.93 6.51 9.97
C GLU A 20 -18.08 5.47 9.89
N GLY A 21 -17.74 4.19 9.75
CA GLY A 21 -18.70 3.08 9.65
C GLY A 21 -19.32 2.89 8.25
N GLU A 22 -18.84 3.59 7.23
CA GLU A 22 -19.31 3.39 5.84
C GLU A 22 -19.07 1.97 5.33
N LEU A 23 -17.94 1.35 5.76
CA LEU A 23 -17.63 -0.04 5.49
C LEU A 23 -17.60 -0.85 6.79
N SER A 24 -18.25 -1.99 6.80
CA SER A 24 -18.19 -2.93 7.92
C SER A 24 -16.80 -3.58 8.03
N LEU A 25 -16.46 -4.08 9.21
CA LEU A 25 -15.20 -4.79 9.46
C LEU A 25 -14.96 -5.95 8.46
N LYS A 26 -16.01 -6.65 8.06
CA LYS A 26 -15.93 -7.73 7.07
C LYS A 26 -15.63 -7.24 5.65
N GLN A 27 -16.12 -6.07 5.28
CA GLN A 27 -15.78 -5.44 3.98
C GLN A 27 -14.36 -4.89 3.98
N ILE A 28 -13.91 -4.35 5.12
CA ILE A 28 -12.53 -3.87 5.30
C ILE A 28 -11.54 -5.03 5.31
N THR A 29 -11.86 -6.11 6.03
CA THR A 29 -10.99 -7.29 6.23
C THR A 29 -11.77 -8.58 5.94
N PRO A 30 -11.92 -8.94 4.66
CA PRO A 30 -12.60 -10.16 4.27
C PRO A 30 -11.86 -11.43 4.69
N VAL A 31 -10.54 -11.36 4.90
CA VAL A 31 -9.70 -12.50 5.29
C VAL A 31 -9.01 -12.23 6.62
N PHE A 32 -9.42 -12.96 7.65
CA PHE A 32 -8.76 -12.90 8.95
C PHE A 32 -8.13 -14.26 9.30
N CYS A 33 -6.83 -14.23 9.61
CA CYS A 33 -6.07 -15.37 10.08
C CYS A 33 -5.84 -15.22 11.60
N ALA A 34 -6.40 -16.12 12.42
CA ALA A 34 -6.28 -16.03 13.87
C ALA A 34 -4.82 -16.16 14.37
N LYS A 35 -3.97 -16.87 13.65
CA LYS A 35 -2.55 -16.99 13.98
C LYS A 35 -1.77 -15.81 13.40
N PRO A 36 -0.83 -15.19 14.15
CA PRO A 36 0.00 -14.06 13.67
C PRO A 36 1.12 -14.54 12.76
N LEU A 37 0.74 -15.11 11.63
CA LEU A 37 1.63 -15.70 10.62
C LEU A 37 1.29 -15.14 9.24
N ALA A 38 2.21 -15.31 8.28
CA ALA A 38 1.90 -15.06 6.88
C ALA A 38 0.70 -15.89 6.42
N PRO A 39 -0.19 -15.38 5.54
CA PRO A 39 -1.41 -16.10 5.13
C PRO A 39 -1.16 -17.52 4.66
N LEU A 40 -0.15 -17.76 3.83
CA LEU A 40 0.22 -19.09 3.37
C LEU A 40 0.59 -20.06 4.50
N ALA A 41 1.11 -19.56 5.62
CA ALA A 41 1.45 -20.37 6.80
C ALA A 41 0.30 -20.47 7.81
N ALA A 42 -0.63 -19.51 7.80
CA ALA A 42 -1.76 -19.46 8.72
C ALA A 42 -2.95 -20.30 8.25
N LEU A 43 -3.12 -20.42 6.92
CA LEU A 43 -4.18 -21.14 6.23
C LEU A 43 -3.68 -22.54 5.77
N GLU A 44 -4.59 -23.47 5.60
CA GLU A 44 -4.26 -24.71 4.91
C GLU A 44 -3.99 -24.43 3.43
N ARG A 45 -3.02 -25.14 2.83
CA ARG A 45 -2.57 -24.86 1.45
C ARG A 45 -3.68 -24.98 0.41
N THR A 46 -4.66 -25.83 0.66
CA THR A 46 -5.85 -26.03 -0.20
C THR A 46 -6.78 -24.83 -0.21
N ASP A 47 -6.82 -24.06 0.88
CA ASP A 47 -7.76 -22.95 1.06
C ASP A 47 -7.21 -21.60 0.54
N THR A 48 -5.89 -21.52 0.32
CA THR A 48 -5.24 -20.23 -0.01
C THR A 48 -5.72 -19.63 -1.32
N LEU A 49 -6.07 -20.43 -2.32
CA LEU A 49 -6.60 -19.92 -3.61
C LEU A 49 -8.03 -19.41 -3.48
N ASP A 50 -8.88 -20.10 -2.70
CA ASP A 50 -10.25 -19.65 -2.43
C ASP A 50 -10.24 -18.36 -1.61
N VAL A 51 -9.39 -18.28 -0.62
CA VAL A 51 -9.20 -17.09 0.21
C VAL A 51 -8.67 -15.92 -0.62
N LEU A 52 -7.76 -16.17 -1.55
CA LEU A 52 -7.28 -15.14 -2.50
C LEU A 52 -8.41 -14.62 -3.38
N ARG A 53 -9.28 -15.51 -3.88
CA ARG A 53 -10.47 -15.14 -4.65
C ARG A 53 -11.40 -14.25 -3.82
N VAL A 54 -11.70 -14.63 -2.58
CA VAL A 54 -12.54 -13.83 -1.65
C VAL A 54 -11.95 -12.43 -1.44
N ALA A 55 -10.63 -12.32 -1.24
CA ALA A 55 -9.97 -11.02 -1.08
C ALA A 55 -10.10 -10.15 -2.34
N LYS A 56 -9.87 -10.72 -3.53
CA LYS A 56 -9.98 -10.02 -4.81
C LYS A 56 -11.41 -9.56 -5.10
N GLU A 57 -12.41 -10.40 -4.84
CA GLU A 57 -13.82 -10.06 -5.02
C GLU A 57 -14.23 -8.90 -4.10
N ALA A 58 -13.81 -8.92 -2.84
CA ALA A 58 -14.07 -7.82 -1.91
C ALA A 58 -13.38 -6.50 -2.34
N ILE A 59 -12.16 -6.58 -2.86
CA ILE A 59 -11.45 -5.41 -3.42
C ILE A 59 -12.23 -4.85 -4.62
N ALA A 60 -12.66 -5.71 -5.53
CA ALA A 60 -13.40 -5.30 -6.71
C ALA A 60 -14.73 -4.61 -6.33
N THR A 61 -15.49 -5.19 -5.41
CA THR A 61 -16.74 -4.62 -4.91
C THR A 61 -16.53 -3.24 -4.29
N ASN A 62 -15.59 -3.12 -3.34
CA ASN A 62 -15.33 -1.83 -2.68
C ASN A 62 -14.80 -0.76 -3.65
N ARG A 63 -14.09 -1.17 -4.72
CA ARG A 63 -13.57 -0.25 -5.74
C ARG A 63 -14.68 0.41 -6.57
N GLU A 64 -15.80 -0.26 -6.77
CA GLU A 64 -16.95 0.27 -7.49
C GLU A 64 -17.73 1.33 -6.67
N GLU A 65 -17.58 1.31 -5.35
CA GLU A 65 -18.32 2.16 -4.42
C GLU A 65 -17.56 3.44 -4.01
N CYS A 66 -16.34 3.67 -4.51
CA CYS A 66 -15.54 4.82 -4.11
C CYS A 66 -14.68 5.40 -5.24
N ASP A 67 -14.35 6.69 -5.14
CA ASP A 67 -13.42 7.37 -6.07
C ASP A 67 -11.96 6.93 -5.86
N VAL A 68 -11.58 6.63 -4.63
CA VAL A 68 -10.23 6.20 -4.23
C VAL A 68 -10.31 5.11 -3.18
N LEU A 69 -9.79 3.94 -3.50
CA LEU A 69 -9.66 2.83 -2.55
C LEU A 69 -8.20 2.72 -2.08
N ILE A 70 -7.98 2.95 -0.78
CA ILE A 70 -6.69 2.73 -0.14
C ILE A 70 -6.64 1.31 0.40
N ILE A 71 -5.64 0.54 -0.02
CA ILE A 71 -5.47 -0.86 0.37
C ILE A 71 -4.14 -1.01 1.12
N GLU A 72 -4.21 -1.48 2.36
CA GLU A 72 -3.06 -1.86 3.15
C GLU A 72 -2.75 -3.35 2.96
N GLY A 73 -1.49 -3.67 2.64
CA GLY A 73 -1.01 -5.05 2.55
C GLY A 73 -0.84 -5.72 3.92
N ILE A 74 -0.44 -6.99 3.90
CA ILE A 74 -0.05 -7.74 5.10
C ILE A 74 1.45 -8.04 5.07
N GLY A 75 2.18 -7.51 6.05
CA GLY A 75 3.66 -7.60 6.08
C GLY A 75 4.30 -6.87 4.90
N GLY A 76 5.39 -7.40 4.36
CA GLY A 76 6.11 -6.80 3.23
C GLY A 76 5.65 -7.31 1.87
N ALA A 77 6.14 -6.68 0.79
CA ALA A 77 5.75 -7.00 -0.59
C ALA A 77 5.98 -8.47 -1.00
N ALA A 78 7.01 -9.11 -0.46
CA ALA A 78 7.34 -10.51 -0.75
C ALA A 78 6.58 -11.54 0.11
N VAL A 79 5.66 -11.12 0.99
CA VAL A 79 4.89 -12.06 1.83
C VAL A 79 3.98 -12.92 0.96
N PRO A 80 4.05 -14.27 1.10
CA PRO A 80 3.25 -15.17 0.30
C PRO A 80 1.78 -15.20 0.79
N LEU A 81 0.86 -14.94 -0.13
CA LEU A 81 -0.58 -15.08 0.07
C LEU A 81 -1.08 -16.47 -0.33
N ALA A 82 -0.49 -17.05 -1.39
CA ALA A 82 -0.73 -18.40 -1.87
C ALA A 82 0.57 -18.97 -2.47
N PRO A 83 0.62 -20.28 -2.84
CA PRO A 83 1.78 -20.83 -3.56
C PRO A 83 2.07 -20.01 -4.81
N SER A 84 3.30 -19.51 -4.95
CA SER A 84 3.76 -18.68 -6.08
C SER A 84 2.98 -17.36 -6.28
N TYR A 85 2.33 -16.85 -5.24
CA TYR A 85 1.59 -15.59 -5.28
C TYR A 85 1.82 -14.77 -4.01
N SER A 86 2.40 -13.60 -4.15
CA SER A 86 2.80 -12.70 -3.07
C SER A 86 1.90 -11.46 -2.97
N VAL A 87 2.14 -10.64 -1.95
CA VAL A 87 1.53 -9.30 -1.85
C VAL A 87 1.89 -8.44 -3.07
N ALA A 88 3.12 -8.54 -3.60
CA ALA A 88 3.52 -7.80 -4.78
C ALA A 88 2.75 -8.22 -6.03
N ASP A 89 2.43 -9.52 -6.19
CA ASP A 89 1.60 -9.99 -7.30
C ASP A 89 0.18 -9.42 -7.22
N LEU A 90 -0.39 -9.36 -6.00
CA LEU A 90 -1.67 -8.71 -5.78
C LEU A 90 -1.61 -7.21 -6.12
N ILE A 91 -0.58 -6.50 -5.66
CA ILE A 91 -0.36 -5.08 -6.01
C ILE A 91 -0.26 -4.92 -7.54
N ALA A 92 0.51 -5.77 -8.21
CA ALA A 92 0.68 -5.73 -9.67
C ALA A 92 -0.66 -5.87 -10.40
N GLU A 93 -1.55 -6.69 -9.90
CA GLU A 93 -2.85 -6.97 -10.51
C GLU A 93 -3.88 -5.84 -10.27
N ILE A 94 -3.94 -5.31 -9.04
CA ILE A 94 -5.07 -4.45 -8.63
C ILE A 94 -4.74 -2.96 -8.51
N ALA A 95 -3.48 -2.60 -8.17
CA ALA A 95 -3.16 -1.22 -7.81
C ALA A 95 -2.93 -0.32 -9.04
N ASP A 96 -3.52 0.85 -9.04
CA ASP A 96 -3.19 1.90 -10.01
C ASP A 96 -1.90 2.63 -9.60
N HIS A 97 -1.65 2.74 -8.30
CA HIS A 97 -0.46 3.35 -7.72
C HIS A 97 -0.04 2.61 -6.44
N GLN A 98 1.23 2.66 -6.10
CA GLN A 98 1.79 2.03 -4.92
C GLN A 98 2.54 3.03 -4.04
N ILE A 99 2.42 2.84 -2.72
CA ILE A 99 3.10 3.64 -1.71
C ILE A 99 3.91 2.69 -0.84
N ILE A 100 5.22 2.90 -0.78
CA ILE A 100 6.12 2.19 0.13
C ILE A 100 6.28 3.04 1.38
N VAL A 101 5.86 2.53 2.52
CA VAL A 101 5.98 3.21 3.80
C VAL A 101 7.07 2.54 4.63
N GLY A 102 8.02 3.34 5.13
CA GLY A 102 9.10 2.83 5.96
C GLY A 102 9.44 3.77 7.12
N LYS A 103 9.91 3.19 8.22
CA LYS A 103 10.40 3.95 9.38
C LYS A 103 11.77 4.53 9.09
N ASN A 104 11.94 5.84 9.34
CA ASN A 104 13.20 6.54 9.08
C ASN A 104 14.28 6.18 10.11
N ARG A 105 14.90 5.04 9.93
CA ARG A 105 15.93 4.46 10.81
C ARG A 105 17.09 3.87 10.01
N LEU A 106 18.12 3.41 10.71
CA LEU A 106 19.23 2.69 10.08
C LEU A 106 18.70 1.43 9.36
N GLY A 107 19.15 1.24 8.11
CA GLY A 107 18.77 0.11 7.25
C GLY A 107 17.62 0.42 6.28
N ILE A 108 16.87 1.52 6.46
CA ILE A 108 15.68 1.82 5.66
C ILE A 108 15.98 1.99 4.17
N ILE A 109 17.16 2.51 3.80
CA ILE A 109 17.56 2.66 2.40
C ILE A 109 17.53 1.29 1.71
N ASN A 110 18.15 0.28 2.34
CA ASN A 110 18.16 -1.08 1.81
C ASN A 110 16.77 -1.68 1.73
N GLU A 111 15.95 -1.52 2.78
CA GLU A 111 14.58 -2.04 2.82
C GLU A 111 13.71 -1.46 1.69
N ILE A 112 13.79 -0.15 1.45
CA ILE A 112 13.04 0.52 0.39
C ILE A 112 13.55 0.13 -0.99
N MET A 113 14.87 0.12 -1.19
CA MET A 113 15.46 -0.25 -2.48
C MET A 113 15.11 -1.68 -2.88
N LEU A 114 15.18 -2.64 -1.95
CA LEU A 114 14.78 -4.03 -2.21
C LEU A 114 13.29 -4.14 -2.50
N THR A 115 12.44 -3.41 -1.78
CA THR A 115 10.99 -3.42 -2.00
C THR A 115 10.64 -2.81 -3.36
N ASP A 116 11.21 -1.65 -3.70
CA ASP A 116 10.98 -0.99 -4.99
C ASP A 116 11.47 -1.83 -6.16
N TYR A 117 12.65 -2.45 -6.02
CA TYR A 117 13.18 -3.39 -7.01
C TYR A 117 12.27 -4.61 -7.21
N PHE A 118 11.77 -5.20 -6.12
CA PHE A 118 10.88 -6.35 -6.17
C PHE A 118 9.55 -6.01 -6.85
N LEU A 119 8.94 -4.86 -6.50
CA LEU A 119 7.71 -4.37 -7.12
C LEU A 119 7.91 -4.06 -8.61
N SER A 120 9.07 -3.52 -8.99
CA SER A 120 9.42 -3.30 -10.40
C SER A 120 9.53 -4.61 -11.17
N GLY A 121 10.05 -5.67 -10.55
CA GLY A 121 10.16 -7.01 -11.12
C GLY A 121 8.81 -7.66 -11.44
N VAL A 122 7.74 -7.32 -10.72
CA VAL A 122 6.37 -7.76 -11.02
C VAL A 122 5.59 -6.78 -11.91
N GLY A 123 6.26 -5.83 -12.54
CA GLY A 123 5.67 -4.93 -13.54
C GLY A 123 5.05 -3.65 -12.96
N LYS A 124 5.42 -3.25 -11.75
CA LYS A 124 4.97 -1.98 -11.12
C LYS A 124 6.14 -1.05 -10.79
N PRO A 125 6.80 -0.46 -11.81
CA PRO A 125 7.86 0.51 -11.58
C PRO A 125 7.30 1.84 -11.06
N GLY A 126 8.10 2.51 -10.25
CA GLY A 126 7.81 3.84 -9.73
C GLY A 126 6.81 3.85 -8.58
N SER A 127 7.35 4.00 -7.38
CA SER A 127 6.58 4.06 -6.13
C SER A 127 6.60 5.47 -5.57
N THR A 128 5.56 5.84 -4.81
CA THR A 128 5.70 6.91 -3.82
C THR A 128 6.30 6.32 -2.56
N VAL A 129 7.38 6.89 -2.07
CA VAL A 129 8.02 6.49 -0.81
C VAL A 129 7.63 7.46 0.29
N VAL A 130 7.23 6.95 1.43
CA VAL A 130 6.91 7.75 2.63
C VAL A 130 7.79 7.29 3.78
N LEU A 131 8.65 8.19 4.26
CA LEU A 131 9.45 7.97 5.45
C LEU A 131 8.69 8.47 6.69
N MET A 132 8.47 7.56 7.63
CA MET A 132 7.87 7.85 8.93
C MET A 132 8.95 8.15 9.96
N GLY A 133 8.92 9.35 10.57
CA GLY A 133 9.83 9.72 11.64
C GLY A 133 9.68 8.83 12.87
N GLU A 134 10.78 8.59 13.59
CA GLU A 134 10.80 7.86 14.87
C GLU A 134 11.25 8.77 16.03
N ALA A 135 10.89 8.41 17.27
CA ALA A 135 11.22 9.18 18.48
C ALA A 135 12.73 9.34 18.69
N SER A 136 13.50 8.32 18.34
CA SER A 136 14.97 8.31 18.41
C SER A 136 15.52 8.25 16.99
N SER A 137 15.51 9.37 16.29
CA SER A 137 16.19 9.47 15.00
C SER A 137 17.69 9.46 15.21
N GLY A 138 18.36 8.36 14.92
CA GLY A 138 19.81 8.28 14.87
C GLY A 138 20.40 9.17 13.76
N LEU A 139 21.73 9.32 13.71
CA LEU A 139 22.43 10.10 12.67
C LEU A 139 22.02 9.72 11.24
N SER A 140 21.69 8.46 11.00
CA SER A 140 21.25 7.96 9.69
C SER A 140 19.94 8.59 9.22
N ALA A 141 19.01 8.95 10.11
CA ALA A 141 17.74 9.54 9.74
C ALA A 141 17.89 10.88 9.00
N ASN A 142 18.93 11.65 9.32
CA ASN A 142 19.20 12.94 8.69
C ASN A 142 19.67 12.82 7.22
N SER A 143 20.25 11.69 6.85
CA SER A 143 20.77 11.45 5.49
C SER A 143 19.90 10.53 4.64
N ASN A 144 19.03 9.70 5.25
CA ASN A 144 18.24 8.70 4.53
C ASN A 144 17.37 9.32 3.42
N SER A 145 16.73 10.45 3.70
CA SER A 145 15.86 11.12 2.72
C SER A 145 16.66 11.64 1.51
N SER A 146 17.79 12.30 1.73
CA SER A 146 18.63 12.81 0.63
C SER A 146 19.21 11.67 -0.20
N MET A 147 19.66 10.60 0.44
CA MET A 147 20.20 9.43 -0.25
C MET A 147 19.11 8.71 -1.08
N LEU A 148 17.92 8.53 -0.51
CA LEU A 148 16.81 7.92 -1.25
C LEU A 148 16.38 8.78 -2.46
N LYS A 149 16.35 10.11 -2.33
CA LYS A 149 16.07 11.01 -3.47
C LYS A 149 17.09 10.88 -4.60
N GLU A 150 18.34 10.61 -4.26
CA GLU A 150 19.41 10.42 -5.25
C GLU A 150 19.30 9.08 -5.97
N VAL A 151 18.98 7.99 -5.25
CA VAL A 151 18.98 6.63 -5.80
C VAL A 151 17.64 6.22 -6.42
N LEU A 152 16.52 6.76 -5.95
CA LEU A 152 15.17 6.49 -6.47
C LEU A 152 14.82 7.45 -7.62
N LYS A 153 15.39 7.21 -8.80
CA LYS A 153 15.32 8.13 -9.95
C LYS A 153 13.92 8.44 -10.47
N HIS A 154 12.93 7.61 -10.17
CA HIS A 154 11.56 7.68 -10.71
C HIS A 154 10.46 7.63 -9.65
N SER A 155 10.82 7.77 -8.38
CA SER A 155 9.88 7.70 -7.26
C SER A 155 9.74 9.04 -6.56
N HIS A 156 8.53 9.32 -6.09
CA HIS A 156 8.29 10.47 -5.23
C HIS A 156 8.61 10.11 -3.79
N LEU A 157 9.22 11.03 -3.03
CA LEU A 157 9.57 10.82 -1.64
C LEU A 157 8.94 11.91 -0.76
N ALA A 158 8.17 11.49 0.23
CA ALA A 158 7.59 12.33 1.26
C ALA A 158 8.07 11.90 2.65
N GLU A 159 8.00 12.83 3.60
CA GLU A 159 8.37 12.58 4.99
C GLU A 159 7.20 12.97 5.90
N ILE A 160 6.88 12.08 6.85
CA ILE A 160 5.95 12.36 7.94
C ILE A 160 6.77 12.41 9.22
N PRO A 161 6.73 13.52 9.98
CA PRO A 161 7.49 13.65 11.21
C PRO A 161 7.01 12.65 12.27
N PHE A 162 7.82 12.39 13.30
CA PHE A 162 7.37 11.61 14.44
C PHE A 162 6.15 12.28 15.09
N LEU A 163 5.08 11.54 15.25
CA LEU A 163 3.80 12.04 15.75
C LEU A 163 3.58 11.76 17.25
N GLY A 164 4.53 11.09 17.91
CA GLY A 164 4.38 10.66 19.29
C GLY A 164 3.89 9.22 19.42
N GLY A 165 3.87 8.69 20.63
CA GLY A 165 3.49 7.28 20.91
C GLY A 165 1.98 7.01 20.95
N GLU A 166 1.13 8.04 20.90
CA GLU A 166 -0.32 7.91 21.09
C GLU A 166 -1.14 7.92 19.79
N VAL A 167 -0.53 7.59 18.66
CA VAL A 167 -1.20 7.58 17.32
C VAL A 167 -1.86 6.23 17.02
N SER A 168 -2.13 5.42 18.05
CA SER A 168 -2.72 4.09 17.92
C SER A 168 -4.26 4.08 17.82
N ASN A 169 -4.88 5.25 17.86
CA ASN A 169 -6.33 5.40 17.75
C ASN A 169 -6.71 6.64 16.95
N ILE A 170 -7.98 6.70 16.54
CA ILE A 170 -8.48 7.79 15.68
C ILE A 170 -8.31 9.18 16.30
N VAL A 171 -8.45 9.32 17.63
CA VAL A 171 -8.31 10.61 18.35
C VAL A 171 -6.86 11.09 18.25
N GLY A 172 -5.88 10.19 18.44
CA GLY A 172 -4.46 10.51 18.29
C GLY A 172 -4.11 10.89 16.85
N ILE A 173 -4.69 10.23 15.84
CA ILE A 173 -4.51 10.58 14.42
C ILE A 173 -5.07 11.98 14.15
N GLU A 174 -6.30 12.28 14.59
CA GLU A 174 -6.93 13.59 14.40
C GLU A 174 -6.16 14.73 15.10
N ALA A 175 -5.63 14.50 16.28
CA ALA A 175 -4.80 15.48 17.00
C ALA A 175 -3.54 15.90 16.20
N HIS A 176 -3.07 15.05 15.30
CA HIS A 176 -1.89 15.31 14.48
C HIS A 176 -2.23 15.70 13.02
N ARG A 177 -3.51 15.75 12.68
CA ARG A 177 -3.98 16.02 11.32
C ARG A 177 -3.30 17.24 10.68
N ILE A 178 -3.19 18.35 11.40
CA ILE A 178 -2.57 19.58 10.89
C ILE A 178 -1.10 19.35 10.49
N LYS A 179 -0.35 18.58 11.28
CA LYS A 179 1.07 18.30 11.03
C LYS A 179 1.31 17.49 9.76
N ILE A 180 0.38 16.59 9.43
CA ILE A 180 0.52 15.66 8.30
C ILE A 180 -0.24 16.11 7.05
N THR A 181 -1.20 17.04 7.16
CA THR A 181 -2.06 17.47 6.06
C THR A 181 -1.26 17.89 4.82
N LYS A 182 -0.22 18.69 4.99
CA LYS A 182 0.61 19.15 3.85
C LYS A 182 1.23 17.98 3.10
N THR A 183 1.79 17.01 3.82
CA THR A 183 2.41 15.81 3.23
C THR A 183 1.36 14.91 2.58
N LEU A 184 0.20 14.72 3.21
CA LEU A 184 -0.90 13.94 2.63
C LEU A 184 -1.46 14.56 1.36
N VAL A 185 -1.62 15.88 1.31
CA VAL A 185 -2.03 16.60 0.09
C VAL A 185 -1.01 16.43 -1.02
N GLN A 186 0.28 16.51 -0.70
CA GLN A 186 1.36 16.28 -1.67
C GLN A 186 1.29 14.85 -2.25
N ILE A 187 1.17 13.83 -1.40
CA ILE A 187 1.02 12.42 -1.81
C ILE A 187 -0.23 12.25 -2.69
N SER A 188 -1.37 12.80 -2.26
CA SER A 188 -2.63 12.74 -3.00
C SER A 188 -2.51 13.36 -4.41
N ASN A 189 -1.80 14.47 -4.55
CA ASN A 189 -1.58 15.11 -5.84
C ASN A 189 -0.72 14.23 -6.76
N TRP A 190 0.33 13.60 -6.25
CA TRP A 190 1.15 12.66 -7.01
C TRP A 190 0.35 11.45 -7.49
N VAL A 191 -0.45 10.86 -6.60
CA VAL A 191 -1.31 9.71 -6.94
C VAL A 191 -2.31 10.08 -8.03
N LYS A 192 -2.96 11.24 -7.95
CA LYS A 192 -3.92 11.72 -8.96
C LYS A 192 -3.24 11.96 -10.30
N PHE A 193 -2.08 12.58 -10.31
CA PHE A 193 -1.31 12.86 -11.53
C PHE A 193 -0.93 11.56 -12.25
N ILE A 194 -0.34 10.60 -11.54
CA ILE A 194 0.08 9.31 -12.08
C ILE A 194 -1.12 8.50 -12.61
N SER A 195 -2.23 8.51 -11.88
CA SER A 195 -3.47 7.84 -12.30
C SER A 195 -4.04 8.45 -13.59
N ALA A 196 -3.97 9.76 -13.77
CA ALA A 196 -4.40 10.45 -14.98
C ALA A 196 -3.53 10.08 -16.20
N GLU A 197 -2.21 10.05 -16.03
CA GLU A 197 -1.29 9.65 -17.09
C GLU A 197 -1.52 8.20 -17.55
N ARG A 198 -1.71 7.27 -16.62
CA ARG A 198 -1.99 5.86 -16.93
C ARG A 198 -3.31 5.68 -17.68
N ARG A 199 -4.37 6.39 -17.29
CA ARG A 199 -5.67 6.36 -18.01
C ARG A 199 -5.54 6.88 -19.43
N SER A 200 -4.73 7.91 -19.66
CA SER A 200 -4.46 8.47 -20.99
C SER A 200 -3.64 7.50 -21.85
N GLY A 201 -2.61 6.88 -21.30
CA GLY A 201 -1.79 5.87 -21.99
C GLY A 201 -2.58 4.62 -22.38
N ASN A 202 -3.44 4.12 -21.50
CA ASN A 202 -4.31 2.96 -21.80
C ASN A 202 -5.34 3.26 -22.91
N LYS A 203 -5.85 4.49 -22.99
CA LYS A 203 -6.77 4.91 -24.07
C LYS A 203 -6.06 4.92 -25.43
N LEU A 204 -4.80 5.35 -25.49
CA LEU A 204 -4.00 5.37 -26.70
C LEU A 204 -3.66 3.95 -27.17
N GLN A 205 -3.28 3.05 -26.27
CA GLN A 205 -2.99 1.65 -26.61
C GLN A 205 -4.25 0.89 -27.07
N LYS A 206 -5.41 1.13 -26.49
CA LYS A 206 -6.68 0.55 -26.97
C LYS A 206 -7.05 1.04 -28.38
N LYS A 207 -6.86 2.34 -28.67
CA LYS A 207 -7.10 2.88 -30.02
C LYS A 207 -6.14 2.27 -31.06
N ALA A 208 -4.86 2.12 -30.74
CA ALA A 208 -3.89 1.51 -31.64
C ALA A 208 -4.26 0.06 -31.99
N LYS A 209 -4.64 -0.75 -31.00
CA LYS A 209 -5.07 -2.15 -31.24
C LYS A 209 -6.34 -2.29 -32.06
N THR A 210 -7.26 -1.32 -32.02
CA THR A 210 -8.51 -1.34 -32.78
C THR A 210 -8.26 -0.96 -34.24
N THR A 211 -7.23 -0.17 -34.52
CA THR A 211 -6.85 0.23 -35.90
C THR A 211 -6.12 -0.91 -36.64
N ASP A 212 -5.30 -1.71 -35.94
CA ASP A 212 -4.59 -2.86 -36.51
C ASP A 212 -5.51 -4.08 -36.81
N GLN A 213 -6.72 -4.11 -36.27
CA GLN A 213 -7.71 -5.17 -36.56
C GLN A 213 -8.67 -4.82 -37.71
N GLN A 214 -8.57 -3.62 -38.27
CA GLN A 214 -9.42 -3.16 -39.38
C GLN A 214 -8.62 -2.97 -40.69
N SER A 215 -7.38 -3.33 -40.70
CA SER A 215 -6.53 -3.41 -41.90
C SER A 215 -6.17 -4.86 -42.20
#